data_75aa03a1d9a02512b6bc4608563c2132
#
_entry.id   75aa03a1d9a02512b6bc4608563c2132
#
_cell.length_a   1.000
_cell.length_b   1.000
_cell.length_c   1.000
_cell.angle_alpha   90.00
_cell.angle_beta   90.00
_cell.angle_gamma   90.00
#
_symmetry.space_group_name_H-M   'P 1'
#
loop_
_entity.id
_entity.type
_entity.pdbx_description
1 polymer ?
#
loop_
_entity_poly.entity_id
_entity_poly.type
_entity_poly.pdbx_seq_one_letter_code
_entity_poly.pdbx_strand_id
1 'polypeptide(L)'
;MSRISNIYFYYMLVRTIIQVKGRKNMEKKRILITAGPTNEYIDEVMKITNMSTGRLGIELTKHFLEEGANVTLIATRSVFRSGLYEKYGLSNNPNLKGVPIETTEDMYNALESESRESYNMVIHSSAVGDYKPEFSFRMEDLATELAQAVHDGKTTREEILSILTNPNCKVNDDTKISSYEPNLAVKLTLTTKLIAHLRTWYKDAILIGFKLLENVPKEHLMEVARKLCIKNNMDYIIANDLHDLRQGQHLSFLVNEDGYQNVEFHSPDDIYETAKSLVLNIN
;
A
#
# COMPACT_ATOMS: atom_id res chain seq x y z
N MET A 1 -6.95 -23.16 -36.22
CA MET A 1 -8.07 -22.50 -35.48
C MET A 1 -7.59 -22.18 -34.10
N SER A 2 -7.52 -20.92 -33.78
CA SER A 2 -6.56 -20.29 -32.85
C SER A 2 -6.98 -20.30 -31.39
N ARG A 3 -5.98 -20.33 -30.49
CA ARG A 3 -6.11 -20.19 -29.01
C ARG A 3 -6.88 -18.92 -28.58
N ILE A 4 -7.03 -17.94 -29.44
CA ILE A 4 -7.75 -16.68 -29.20
C ILE A 4 -9.27 -16.92 -29.10
N SER A 5 -9.85 -17.88 -29.81
CA SER A 5 -11.30 -18.17 -29.72
C SER A 5 -11.72 -18.80 -28.38
N ASN A 6 -10.81 -19.51 -27.69
CA ASN A 6 -11.13 -20.14 -26.41
C ASN A 6 -11.14 -19.10 -25.23
N ILE A 7 -10.29 -18.09 -25.27
CA ILE A 7 -10.26 -17.03 -24.24
C ILE A 7 -11.51 -16.15 -24.35
N TYR A 8 -11.90 -15.80 -25.57
CA TYR A 8 -13.14 -15.03 -25.81
C TYR A 8 -14.40 -15.83 -25.43
N PHE A 9 -14.40 -17.15 -25.69
CA PHE A 9 -15.50 -18.04 -25.30
C PHE A 9 -15.58 -18.20 -23.77
N TYR A 10 -14.44 -18.30 -23.09
CA TYR A 10 -14.41 -18.35 -21.61
C TYR A 10 -14.86 -17.03 -20.99
N TYR A 11 -14.46 -15.90 -21.58
CA TYR A 11 -14.90 -14.56 -21.15
C TYR A 11 -16.41 -14.35 -21.38
N MET A 12 -16.94 -14.82 -22.50
CA MET A 12 -18.38 -14.78 -22.81
C MET A 12 -19.17 -15.77 -21.94
N LEU A 13 -18.63 -16.95 -21.66
CA LEU A 13 -19.28 -17.94 -20.79
C LEU A 13 -19.36 -17.44 -19.35
N VAL A 14 -18.29 -16.85 -18.83
CA VAL A 14 -18.26 -16.21 -17.51
C VAL A 14 -19.26 -15.05 -17.46
N ARG A 15 -19.32 -14.20 -18.49
CA ARG A 15 -20.31 -13.12 -18.60
C ARG A 15 -21.76 -13.62 -18.64
N THR A 16 -22.01 -14.70 -19.36
CA THR A 16 -23.36 -15.28 -19.51
C THR A 16 -23.80 -16.02 -18.25
N ILE A 17 -22.88 -16.70 -17.54
CA ILE A 17 -23.18 -17.36 -16.24
C ILE A 17 -23.50 -16.34 -15.15
N ILE A 18 -22.85 -15.16 -15.19
CA ILE A 18 -23.11 -14.05 -14.26
C ILE A 18 -24.51 -13.41 -14.52
N GLN A 19 -24.98 -13.39 -15.77
CA GLN A 19 -26.32 -12.85 -16.08
C GLN A 19 -27.50 -13.78 -15.70
N VAL A 20 -27.26 -15.07 -15.49
CA VAL A 20 -28.37 -16.07 -15.30
C VAL A 20 -28.59 -16.48 -13.83
N LYS A 21 -27.59 -16.29 -12.96
CA LYS A 21 -27.80 -16.48 -11.50
C LYS A 21 -28.12 -15.14 -10.86
N GLY A 22 -29.37 -15.01 -10.39
CA GLY A 22 -29.99 -13.83 -9.80
C GLY A 22 -29.01 -12.81 -9.25
N ARG A 23 -29.16 -11.53 -9.64
CA ARG A 23 -28.27 -10.40 -9.29
C ARG A 23 -27.82 -10.51 -7.85
N LYS A 24 -26.66 -11.11 -7.61
CA LYS A 24 -26.00 -11.00 -6.31
C LYS A 24 -25.67 -9.51 -6.15
N ASN A 25 -26.29 -8.88 -5.17
CA ASN A 25 -26.27 -7.43 -4.98
C ASN A 25 -25.06 -7.02 -4.14
N MET A 26 -24.35 -5.98 -4.53
CA MET A 26 -23.27 -5.36 -3.75
C MET A 26 -23.80 -4.51 -2.57
N GLU A 27 -25.09 -4.18 -2.52
CA GLU A 27 -25.70 -3.24 -1.55
C GLU A 27 -25.43 -3.54 -0.07
N LYS A 28 -25.10 -4.75 0.29
CA LYS A 28 -24.78 -5.10 1.69
C LYS A 28 -23.33 -5.45 1.91
N LYS A 29 -22.51 -5.38 0.85
CA LYS A 29 -21.09 -5.72 0.97
C LYS A 29 -20.32 -4.54 1.55
N ARG A 30 -19.40 -4.86 2.46
CA ARG A 30 -18.52 -3.89 3.12
C ARG A 30 -17.10 -4.11 2.62
N ILE A 31 -16.54 -3.09 2.02
CA ILE A 31 -15.21 -3.13 1.40
C ILE A 31 -14.32 -2.11 2.10
N LEU A 32 -13.15 -2.52 2.56
CA LEU A 32 -12.13 -1.62 3.06
C LEU A 32 -11.05 -1.47 2.00
N ILE A 33 -10.69 -0.24 1.68
CA ILE A 33 -9.66 0.10 0.69
C ILE A 33 -8.66 1.03 1.37
N THR A 34 -7.36 0.71 1.24
CA THR A 34 -6.31 1.67 1.58
C THR A 34 -5.75 2.28 0.31
N ALA A 35 -5.44 3.58 0.28
CA ALA A 35 -4.97 4.28 -0.92
C ALA A 35 -3.92 5.35 -0.63
N GLY A 36 -3.07 5.60 -1.62
CA GLY A 36 -2.03 6.64 -1.55
C GLY A 36 -0.79 6.21 -0.78
N PRO A 37 0.17 7.12 -0.62
CA PRO A 37 1.39 6.87 0.14
C PRO A 37 1.16 7.10 1.63
N THR A 38 2.04 6.57 2.49
CA THR A 38 2.24 7.13 3.83
C THR A 38 3.31 8.21 3.79
N ASN A 39 3.26 9.11 4.76
CA ASN A 39 4.14 10.25 4.91
C ASN A 39 4.92 10.12 6.22
N GLU A 40 6.23 9.98 6.14
CA GLU A 40 7.06 9.83 7.33
C GLU A 40 7.83 11.14 7.55
N TYR A 41 7.47 11.87 8.60
CA TYR A 41 7.97 13.22 8.82
C TYR A 41 9.40 13.21 9.35
N ILE A 42 10.26 14.06 8.76
CA ILE A 42 11.59 14.40 9.29
C ILE A 42 11.45 15.52 10.33
N ASP A 43 10.62 16.50 10.00
CA ASP A 43 10.20 17.61 10.85
C ASP A 43 8.78 18.04 10.48
N GLU A 44 8.28 19.17 10.97
CA GLU A 44 6.93 19.66 10.64
C GLU A 44 6.73 20.07 9.17
N VAL A 45 7.81 20.20 8.40
CA VAL A 45 7.79 20.70 7.01
C VAL A 45 8.23 19.64 6.01
N MET A 46 9.25 18.85 6.35
CA MET A 46 9.87 17.84 5.47
C MET A 46 9.38 16.45 5.81
N LYS A 47 9.18 15.63 4.76
CA LYS A 47 8.78 14.23 4.91
C LYS A 47 9.41 13.34 3.85
N ILE A 48 9.52 12.06 4.17
CA ILE A 48 9.81 10.98 3.22
C ILE A 48 8.47 10.34 2.84
N THR A 49 8.24 10.12 1.57
CA THR A 49 7.01 9.54 1.06
C THR A 49 7.26 8.79 -0.25
N ASN A 50 6.43 7.79 -0.54
CA ASN A 50 6.42 7.11 -1.83
C ASN A 50 5.69 7.94 -2.89
N MET A 51 6.09 7.80 -4.16
CA MET A 51 5.47 8.53 -5.28
C MET A 51 4.15 7.86 -5.74
N SER A 52 3.17 7.79 -4.85
CA SER A 52 1.83 7.27 -5.15
C SER A 52 0.79 8.38 -5.05
N THR A 53 -0.14 8.40 -5.99
CA THR A 53 -1.25 9.36 -6.01
C THR A 53 -2.53 8.84 -5.37
N GLY A 54 -2.59 7.55 -5.06
CA GLY A 54 -3.80 6.88 -4.59
C GLY A 54 -4.88 6.67 -5.65
N ARG A 55 -4.55 6.93 -6.94
CA ARG A 55 -5.51 6.86 -8.05
C ARG A 55 -6.27 5.53 -8.10
N LEU A 56 -5.57 4.40 -8.05
CA LEU A 56 -6.20 3.08 -8.09
C LEU A 56 -7.24 2.90 -6.98
N GLY A 57 -6.87 3.23 -5.73
CA GLY A 57 -7.81 3.10 -4.61
C GLY A 57 -9.03 4.02 -4.74
N ILE A 58 -8.88 5.22 -5.31
CA ILE A 58 -10.01 6.14 -5.60
C ILE A 58 -10.92 5.52 -6.67
N GLU A 59 -10.36 4.99 -7.76
CA GLU A 59 -11.14 4.38 -8.86
C GLU A 59 -11.89 3.14 -8.39
N LEU A 60 -11.24 2.25 -7.62
CA LEU A 60 -11.92 1.11 -7.01
C LEU A 60 -13.03 1.53 -6.04
N THR A 61 -12.77 2.55 -5.21
CA THR A 61 -13.79 3.12 -4.30
C THR A 61 -15.02 3.58 -5.06
N LYS A 62 -14.82 4.36 -6.14
CA LYS A 62 -15.90 4.81 -7.02
C LYS A 62 -16.74 3.64 -7.54
N HIS A 63 -16.11 2.62 -8.11
CA HIS A 63 -16.80 1.49 -8.71
C HIS A 63 -17.63 0.69 -7.68
N PHE A 64 -17.06 0.42 -6.49
CA PHE A 64 -17.80 -0.28 -5.44
C PHE A 64 -19.00 0.53 -4.94
N LEU A 65 -18.87 1.85 -4.81
CA LEU A 65 -19.96 2.74 -4.42
C LEU A 65 -21.07 2.81 -5.48
N GLU A 66 -20.72 2.85 -6.77
CA GLU A 66 -21.68 2.85 -7.89
C GLU A 66 -22.55 1.59 -7.93
N GLU A 67 -22.04 0.47 -7.43
CA GLU A 67 -22.78 -0.79 -7.30
C GLU A 67 -23.49 -0.94 -5.93
N GLY A 68 -23.45 0.10 -5.09
CA GLY A 68 -24.17 0.17 -3.82
C GLY A 68 -23.46 -0.46 -2.61
N ALA A 69 -22.17 -0.82 -2.73
CA ALA A 69 -21.40 -1.29 -1.59
C ALA A 69 -21.15 -0.19 -0.56
N ASN A 70 -20.95 -0.57 0.69
CA ASN A 70 -20.44 0.30 1.72
C ASN A 70 -18.90 0.25 1.69
N VAL A 71 -18.25 1.39 1.50
CA VAL A 71 -16.79 1.45 1.38
C VAL A 71 -16.19 2.25 2.53
N THR A 72 -15.15 1.71 3.16
CA THR A 72 -14.24 2.47 4.03
C THR A 72 -12.95 2.72 3.27
N LEU A 73 -12.61 3.99 3.05
CA LEU A 73 -11.38 4.41 2.39
C LEU A 73 -10.43 5.00 3.44
N ILE A 74 -9.31 4.32 3.69
CA ILE A 74 -8.22 4.80 4.54
C ILE A 74 -7.14 5.36 3.62
N ALA A 75 -6.85 6.66 3.71
CA ALA A 75 -5.91 7.31 2.81
C ALA A 75 -5.33 8.60 3.42
N THR A 76 -4.24 9.10 2.85
CA THR A 76 -3.71 10.40 3.27
C THR A 76 -4.65 11.55 2.88
N ARG A 77 -4.57 12.66 3.60
CA ARG A 77 -5.38 13.87 3.30
C ARG A 77 -5.18 14.37 1.87
N SER A 78 -4.01 14.16 1.29
CA SER A 78 -3.73 14.52 -0.10
C SER A 78 -4.60 13.74 -1.10
N VAL A 79 -4.91 12.48 -0.81
CA VAL A 79 -5.82 11.66 -1.62
C VAL A 79 -7.25 12.22 -1.57
N PHE A 80 -7.75 12.56 -0.39
CA PHE A 80 -9.08 13.14 -0.21
C PHE A 80 -9.24 14.54 -0.81
N ARG A 81 -8.12 15.27 -1.01
CA ARG A 81 -8.08 16.59 -1.65
C ARG A 81 -7.68 16.51 -3.13
N SER A 82 -7.54 15.33 -3.70
CA SER A 82 -7.15 15.17 -5.10
C SER A 82 -8.30 15.54 -6.02
N GLY A 83 -7.98 16.15 -7.17
CA GLY A 83 -8.99 16.49 -8.16
C GLY A 83 -9.78 15.28 -8.67
N LEU A 84 -9.23 14.08 -8.60
CA LEU A 84 -9.94 12.86 -8.96
C LEU A 84 -11.01 12.48 -7.94
N TYR A 85 -10.71 12.62 -6.65
CA TYR A 85 -11.66 12.39 -5.56
C TYR A 85 -12.86 13.35 -5.65
N GLU A 86 -12.58 14.63 -5.92
CA GLU A 86 -13.61 15.66 -6.13
C GLU A 86 -14.42 15.41 -7.41
N LYS A 87 -13.74 15.08 -8.53
CA LYS A 87 -14.37 14.79 -9.83
C LYS A 87 -15.42 13.68 -9.74
N TYR A 88 -15.18 12.67 -8.89
CA TYR A 88 -16.13 11.57 -8.70
C TYR A 88 -17.20 11.87 -7.64
N GLY A 89 -17.19 13.04 -7.02
CA GLY A 89 -18.18 13.44 -6.01
C GLY A 89 -18.20 12.58 -4.76
N LEU A 90 -17.07 11.96 -4.43
CA LEU A 90 -17.00 10.95 -3.37
C LEU A 90 -17.28 11.52 -1.98
N SER A 91 -16.97 12.79 -1.73
CA SER A 91 -17.17 13.46 -0.43
C SER A 91 -18.60 13.41 0.10
N ASN A 92 -19.58 13.31 -0.80
CA ASN A 92 -20.99 13.38 -0.46
C ASN A 92 -21.70 12.02 -0.55
N ASN A 93 -20.96 10.93 -0.77
CA ASN A 93 -21.57 9.62 -0.91
C ASN A 93 -21.88 9.04 0.49
N PRO A 94 -23.17 8.75 0.82
CA PRO A 94 -23.55 8.27 2.15
C PRO A 94 -22.99 6.87 2.49
N ASN A 95 -22.59 6.11 1.48
CA ASN A 95 -22.03 4.76 1.66
C ASN A 95 -20.48 4.79 1.77
N LEU A 96 -19.85 5.98 1.76
CA LEU A 96 -18.41 6.14 1.92
C LEU A 96 -18.07 6.64 3.33
N LYS A 97 -17.25 5.85 4.03
CA LYS A 97 -16.54 6.28 5.23
C LYS A 97 -15.10 6.62 4.86
N GLY A 98 -14.72 7.90 4.91
CA GLY A 98 -13.34 8.35 4.73
C GLY A 98 -12.60 8.37 6.07
N VAL A 99 -11.43 7.73 6.14
CA VAL A 99 -10.55 7.71 7.31
C VAL A 99 -9.22 8.36 6.92
N PRO A 100 -9.01 9.65 7.23
CA PRO A 100 -7.77 10.34 6.90
C PRO A 100 -6.63 9.91 7.83
N ILE A 101 -5.49 9.64 7.21
CA ILE A 101 -4.22 9.31 7.89
C ILE A 101 -3.08 10.15 7.29
N GLU A 102 -1.92 10.10 7.90
CA GLU A 102 -0.68 10.62 7.31
C GLU A 102 0.44 9.59 7.33
N THR A 103 0.74 9.02 8.50
CA THR A 103 1.89 8.14 8.70
C THR A 103 1.52 6.66 8.57
N THR A 104 2.54 5.79 8.52
CA THR A 104 2.36 4.32 8.64
C THR A 104 1.73 3.95 9.98
N GLU A 105 2.06 4.66 11.05
CA GLU A 105 1.49 4.44 12.38
C GLU A 105 0.00 4.81 12.42
N ASP A 106 -0.37 5.96 11.81
CA ASP A 106 -1.79 6.32 11.66
C ASP A 106 -2.56 5.24 10.90
N MET A 107 -1.98 4.72 9.82
CA MET A 107 -2.62 3.66 9.02
C MET A 107 -2.73 2.35 9.82
N TYR A 108 -1.73 2.01 10.63
CA TYR A 108 -1.79 0.86 11.54
C TYR A 108 -2.97 1.01 12.50
N ASN A 109 -3.06 2.13 13.20
CA ASN A 109 -4.12 2.40 14.16
C ASN A 109 -5.51 2.45 13.50
N ALA A 110 -5.61 3.01 12.30
CA ALA A 110 -6.86 3.02 11.53
C ALA A 110 -7.30 1.61 11.14
N LEU A 111 -6.40 0.79 10.58
CA LEU A 111 -6.70 -0.60 10.22
C LEU A 111 -7.08 -1.45 11.43
N GLU A 112 -6.35 -1.31 12.54
CA GLU A 112 -6.67 -2.01 13.79
C GLU A 112 -8.04 -1.58 14.35
N SER A 113 -8.34 -0.29 14.33
CA SER A 113 -9.65 0.23 14.76
C SER A 113 -10.79 -0.30 13.90
N GLU A 114 -10.61 -0.29 12.56
CA GLU A 114 -11.61 -0.79 11.62
C GLU A 114 -11.79 -2.31 11.69
N SER A 115 -10.85 -3.07 12.23
CA SER A 115 -10.97 -4.52 12.39
C SER A 115 -12.04 -4.96 13.40
N ARG A 116 -12.59 -4.04 14.19
CA ARG A 116 -13.76 -4.27 15.05
C ARG A 116 -15.05 -4.41 14.25
N GLU A 117 -15.02 -4.01 13.00
CA GLU A 117 -16.11 -4.13 12.05
C GLU A 117 -15.86 -5.29 11.09
N SER A 118 -16.93 -5.92 10.60
CA SER A 118 -16.80 -7.01 9.63
C SER A 118 -16.71 -6.46 8.21
N TYR A 119 -15.73 -6.90 7.46
CA TYR A 119 -15.56 -6.59 6.03
C TYR A 119 -15.65 -7.88 5.19
N ASN A 120 -16.21 -7.77 4.00
CA ASN A 120 -16.20 -8.86 3.02
C ASN A 120 -14.89 -8.93 2.26
N MET A 121 -14.23 -7.76 2.09
CA MET A 121 -12.95 -7.65 1.39
C MET A 121 -12.14 -6.49 1.94
N VAL A 122 -10.81 -6.66 1.99
CA VAL A 122 -9.83 -5.61 2.25
C VAL A 122 -8.88 -5.55 1.06
N ILE A 123 -8.81 -4.40 0.41
CA ILE A 123 -7.89 -4.11 -0.69
C ILE A 123 -6.81 -3.16 -0.17
N HIS A 124 -5.62 -3.70 0.09
CA HIS A 124 -4.49 -2.92 0.61
C HIS A 124 -3.63 -2.42 -0.55
N SER A 125 -4.03 -1.29 -1.16
CA SER A 125 -3.37 -0.69 -2.33
C SER A 125 -2.48 0.52 -2.02
N SER A 126 -2.30 0.84 -0.73
CA SER A 126 -1.41 1.93 -0.31
C SER A 126 0.05 1.61 -0.55
N ALA A 127 0.81 2.61 -0.95
CA ALA A 127 2.26 2.59 -1.02
C ALA A 127 2.87 2.96 0.34
N VAL A 128 2.86 2.01 1.26
CA VAL A 128 3.37 2.19 2.63
C VAL A 128 4.89 2.37 2.59
N GLY A 129 5.41 3.36 3.32
CA GLY A 129 6.85 3.56 3.48
C GLY A 129 7.50 2.40 4.24
N ASP A 130 8.62 1.89 3.73
CA ASP A 130 9.39 0.84 4.42
C ASP A 130 10.27 1.40 5.54
N TYR A 131 10.56 2.70 5.47
CA TYR A 131 11.41 3.41 6.40
C TYR A 131 10.76 4.70 6.87
N LYS A 132 11.03 5.06 8.13
CA LYS A 132 10.67 6.36 8.72
C LYS A 132 11.91 7.02 9.32
N PRO A 133 11.97 8.36 9.39
CA PRO A 133 12.99 9.06 10.15
C PRO A 133 12.95 8.66 11.63
N GLU A 134 14.12 8.43 12.20
CA GLU A 134 14.27 8.18 13.63
C GLU A 134 14.82 9.43 14.33
N PHE A 135 15.86 10.03 13.75
CA PHE A 135 16.42 11.32 14.16
C PHE A 135 17.31 11.90 13.05
N SER A 136 17.59 13.19 13.17
CA SER A 136 18.52 13.91 12.32
C SER A 136 19.76 14.34 13.11
N PHE A 137 20.88 14.59 12.42
CA PHE A 137 22.12 15.09 13.00
C PHE A 137 22.96 15.81 11.97
N ARG A 138 23.88 16.68 12.43
CA ARG A 138 24.92 17.27 11.57
C ARG A 138 26.10 16.32 11.47
N MET A 139 26.63 16.15 10.26
CA MET A 139 27.77 15.27 10.05
C MET A 139 29.01 15.73 10.81
N GLU A 140 29.23 17.05 10.95
CA GLU A 140 30.35 17.64 11.66
C GLU A 140 30.27 17.35 13.16
N ASP A 141 29.08 17.41 13.74
CA ASP A 141 28.87 17.13 15.17
C ASP A 141 29.11 15.63 15.45
N LEU A 142 28.61 14.75 14.58
CA LEU A 142 28.89 13.33 14.67
C LEU A 142 30.39 13.00 14.53
N ALA A 143 31.08 13.65 13.59
CA ALA A 143 32.52 13.48 13.41
C ALA A 143 33.29 13.91 14.67
N THR A 144 32.87 14.99 15.32
CA THR A 144 33.45 15.48 16.58
C THR A 144 33.23 14.48 17.71
N GLU A 145 31.99 13.94 17.85
CA GLU A 145 31.65 12.94 18.86
C GLU A 145 32.47 11.65 18.67
N LEU A 146 32.62 11.20 17.42
CA LEU A 146 33.44 10.03 17.09
C LEU A 146 34.93 10.24 17.40
N ALA A 147 35.50 11.42 17.03
CA ALA A 147 36.89 11.75 17.32
C ALA A 147 37.17 11.75 18.83
N GLN A 148 36.25 12.31 19.62
CA GLN A 148 36.36 12.29 21.09
C GLN A 148 36.27 10.86 21.64
N ALA A 149 35.35 10.04 21.14
CA ALA A 149 35.21 8.64 21.57
C ALA A 149 36.49 7.83 21.30
N VAL A 150 37.11 8.04 20.13
CA VAL A 150 38.41 7.40 19.79
C VAL A 150 39.52 7.89 20.71
N HIS A 151 39.56 9.17 21.02
CA HIS A 151 40.52 9.75 21.97
C HIS A 151 40.34 9.10 23.37
N ASP A 152 39.12 8.83 23.77
CA ASP A 152 38.77 8.20 25.05
C ASP A 152 38.96 6.66 25.04
N GLY A 153 39.57 6.12 23.98
CA GLY A 153 39.91 4.71 23.85
C GLY A 153 38.81 3.79 23.29
N LYS A 154 37.68 4.33 22.82
CA LYS A 154 36.59 3.59 22.15
C LYS A 154 36.94 3.35 20.68
N THR A 155 37.58 2.24 20.39
CA THR A 155 38.11 1.92 19.05
C THR A 155 37.54 0.68 18.41
N THR A 156 36.73 -0.07 19.15
CA THR A 156 36.10 -1.28 18.60
C THR A 156 34.95 -0.91 17.67
N ARG A 157 34.68 -1.81 16.70
CA ARG A 157 33.55 -1.67 15.78
C ARG A 157 32.23 -1.49 16.52
N GLU A 158 32.03 -2.24 17.59
CA GLU A 158 30.82 -2.25 18.42
C GLU A 158 30.61 -0.90 19.14
N GLU A 159 31.67 -0.32 19.68
CA GLU A 159 31.62 1.00 20.33
C GLU A 159 31.30 2.11 19.32
N ILE A 160 31.97 2.11 18.15
CA ILE A 160 31.69 3.05 17.07
C ILE A 160 30.26 2.89 16.54
N LEU A 161 29.81 1.64 16.32
CA LEU A 161 28.44 1.39 15.86
C LEU A 161 27.40 1.85 16.88
N SER A 162 27.67 1.72 18.19
CA SER A 162 26.78 2.23 19.23
C SER A 162 26.60 3.74 19.12
N ILE A 163 27.66 4.51 18.89
CA ILE A 163 27.60 5.96 18.68
C ILE A 163 26.80 6.28 17.41
N LEU A 164 27.13 5.62 16.28
CA LEU A 164 26.44 5.84 15.01
C LEU A 164 24.94 5.54 15.08
N THR A 165 24.54 4.56 15.88
CA THR A 165 23.13 4.18 16.04
C THR A 165 22.37 5.05 17.02
N ASN A 166 23.06 5.66 17.99
CA ASN A 166 22.45 6.51 19.01
C ASN A 166 23.39 7.65 19.45
N PRO A 167 23.75 8.59 18.57
CA PRO A 167 24.63 9.70 18.91
C PRO A 167 23.98 10.67 19.91
N ASN A 168 24.83 11.41 20.65
CA ASN A 168 24.37 12.48 21.54
C ASN A 168 24.03 13.75 20.75
N CYS A 169 24.60 13.92 19.57
CA CYS A 169 24.47 15.12 18.70
C CYS A 169 23.18 15.14 17.88
N LYS A 170 22.09 14.49 18.34
CA LYS A 170 20.81 14.51 17.62
C LYS A 170 20.23 15.93 17.56
N VAL A 171 19.72 16.28 16.38
CA VAL A 171 18.88 17.46 16.19
C VAL A 171 17.44 16.99 16.37
N ASN A 172 16.92 17.15 17.58
CA ASN A 172 15.55 16.77 17.95
C ASN A 172 14.67 18.01 18.08
N ASP A 173 14.68 18.89 17.09
CA ASP A 173 13.76 20.00 17.08
C ASP A 173 12.41 19.51 16.58
N ASP A 174 11.41 19.52 17.46
CA ASP A 174 9.99 19.21 17.16
C ASP A 174 9.39 20.19 16.14
N THR A 175 10.17 21.16 15.71
CA THR A 175 9.80 22.20 14.76
C THR A 175 10.55 22.05 13.45
N LYS A 176 10.74 23.11 12.72
CA LYS A 176 11.44 23.12 11.44
C LYS A 176 12.96 23.10 11.65
N ILE A 177 13.65 22.12 11.06
CA ILE A 177 15.12 22.11 10.98
C ILE A 177 15.57 23.35 10.19
N SER A 178 16.63 24.01 10.67
CA SER A 178 17.17 25.20 10.02
C SER A 178 17.63 24.92 8.59
N SER A 179 17.24 25.78 7.65
CA SER A 179 17.68 25.69 6.25
C SER A 179 19.15 26.07 6.04
N TYR A 180 19.83 26.49 7.09
CA TYR A 180 21.28 26.85 7.08
C TYR A 180 22.17 25.73 7.61
N GLU A 181 21.60 24.56 7.92
CA GLU A 181 22.37 23.41 8.37
C GLU A 181 23.04 22.72 7.17
N PRO A 182 24.36 22.86 6.99
CA PRO A 182 25.07 22.08 5.97
C PRO A 182 25.17 20.62 6.45
N ASN A 183 25.27 19.70 5.50
CA ASN A 183 25.57 18.28 5.75
C ASN A 183 24.61 17.61 6.76
N LEU A 184 23.32 17.94 6.68
CA LEU A 184 22.28 17.30 7.50
C LEU A 184 22.12 15.83 7.07
N ALA A 185 22.20 14.92 8.03
CA ALA A 185 21.93 13.51 7.83
C ALA A 185 20.65 13.10 8.58
N VAL A 186 19.93 12.14 8.01
CA VAL A 186 18.72 11.56 8.62
C VAL A 186 18.94 10.07 8.79
N LYS A 187 18.89 9.57 10.02
CA LYS A 187 18.85 8.14 10.27
C LYS A 187 17.44 7.63 10.06
N LEU A 188 17.34 6.58 9.25
CA LEU A 188 16.09 5.88 8.99
C LEU A 188 16.00 4.59 9.81
N THR A 189 14.79 4.29 10.26
CA THR A 189 14.43 3.01 10.87
C THR A 189 13.27 2.36 10.12
N LEU A 190 13.06 1.06 10.29
CA LEU A 190 11.99 0.33 9.63
C LEU A 190 10.61 0.74 10.18
N THR A 191 9.64 0.83 9.30
CA THR A 191 8.23 0.94 9.67
C THR A 191 7.63 -0.44 9.98
N THR A 192 6.45 -0.44 10.60
CA THR A 192 5.66 -1.65 10.80
C THR A 192 5.14 -2.19 9.45
N LYS A 193 5.29 -3.48 9.21
CA LYS A 193 4.78 -4.14 8.00
C LYS A 193 3.28 -4.41 8.14
N LEU A 194 2.45 -3.48 7.71
CA LEU A 194 0.99 -3.52 7.86
C LEU A 194 0.36 -4.78 7.28
N ILE A 195 0.83 -5.21 6.11
CA ILE A 195 0.33 -6.41 5.43
C ILE A 195 0.42 -7.68 6.30
N ALA A 196 1.40 -7.75 7.22
CA ALA A 196 1.58 -8.88 8.10
C ALA A 196 0.50 -9.00 9.19
N HIS A 197 -0.23 -7.93 9.45
CA HIS A 197 -1.29 -7.88 10.46
C HIS A 197 -2.69 -8.13 9.87
N LEU A 198 -2.88 -7.92 8.55
CA LEU A 198 -4.20 -7.92 7.92
C LEU A 198 -4.99 -9.19 8.16
N ARG A 199 -4.39 -10.39 8.04
CA ARG A 199 -5.10 -11.65 8.28
C ARG A 199 -5.53 -11.82 9.74
N THR A 200 -4.74 -11.31 10.68
CA THR A 200 -5.10 -11.35 12.11
C THR A 200 -6.30 -10.46 12.39
N TRP A 201 -6.33 -9.30 11.77
CA TRP A 201 -7.41 -8.31 11.94
C TRP A 201 -8.68 -8.67 11.17
N TYR A 202 -8.55 -9.19 9.95
CA TYR A 202 -9.67 -9.43 9.03
C TYR A 202 -9.74 -10.91 8.62
N LYS A 203 -10.04 -11.76 9.60
CA LYS A 203 -9.95 -13.23 9.47
C LYS A 203 -10.80 -13.80 8.35
N ASP A 204 -12.01 -13.25 8.17
CA ASP A 204 -13.03 -13.77 7.26
C ASP A 204 -13.15 -12.94 5.96
N ALA A 205 -12.39 -11.87 5.84
CA ALA A 205 -12.38 -11.04 4.63
C ALA A 205 -11.47 -11.62 3.55
N ILE A 206 -11.83 -11.41 2.28
CA ILE A 206 -10.86 -11.58 1.17
C ILE A 206 -9.81 -10.49 1.28
N LEU A 207 -8.54 -10.88 1.33
CA LEU A 207 -7.41 -9.97 1.42
C LEU A 207 -6.69 -9.88 0.09
N ILE A 208 -6.70 -8.69 -0.52
CA ILE A 208 -5.96 -8.38 -1.74
C ILE A 208 -4.85 -7.38 -1.41
N GLY A 209 -3.60 -7.76 -1.66
CA GLY A 209 -2.44 -6.88 -1.55
C GLY A 209 -1.85 -6.55 -2.92
N PHE A 210 -0.84 -5.69 -2.93
CA PHE A 210 -0.13 -5.30 -4.14
C PHE A 210 1.36 -5.50 -3.99
N LYS A 211 2.01 -5.88 -5.10
CA LYS A 211 3.47 -5.96 -5.20
C LYS A 211 3.95 -5.25 -6.45
N LEU A 212 4.73 -4.19 -6.23
CA LEU A 212 5.41 -3.46 -7.30
C LEU A 212 6.90 -3.83 -7.27
N LEU A 213 7.45 -4.19 -8.42
CA LEU A 213 8.88 -4.26 -8.67
C LEU A 213 9.23 -3.33 -9.84
N GLU A 214 10.52 -3.20 -10.17
CA GLU A 214 10.97 -2.38 -11.29
C GLU A 214 11.91 -3.16 -12.19
N ASN A 215 11.52 -3.27 -13.47
CA ASN A 215 12.33 -3.84 -14.55
C ASN A 215 12.86 -5.25 -14.23
N VAL A 216 11.97 -6.15 -13.84
CA VAL A 216 12.31 -7.54 -13.51
C VAL A 216 11.63 -8.54 -14.46
N PRO A 217 12.20 -9.75 -14.67
CA PRO A 217 11.52 -10.80 -15.41
C PRO A 217 10.15 -11.12 -14.78
N LYS A 218 9.15 -11.42 -15.62
CA LYS A 218 7.79 -11.75 -15.17
C LYS A 218 7.79 -12.90 -14.17
N GLU A 219 8.58 -13.94 -14.41
CA GLU A 219 8.69 -15.10 -13.52
C GLU A 219 9.18 -14.70 -12.12
N HIS A 220 10.14 -13.78 -12.06
CA HIS A 220 10.64 -13.27 -10.77
C HIS A 220 9.58 -12.44 -10.05
N LEU A 221 8.85 -11.58 -10.76
CA LEU A 221 7.74 -10.81 -10.20
C LEU A 221 6.66 -11.73 -9.61
N MET A 222 6.30 -12.80 -10.35
CA MET A 222 5.31 -13.79 -9.88
C MET A 222 5.79 -14.53 -8.64
N GLU A 223 7.06 -14.93 -8.63
CA GLU A 223 7.65 -15.63 -7.47
C GLU A 223 7.67 -14.75 -6.20
N VAL A 224 8.06 -13.49 -6.34
CA VAL A 224 8.08 -12.54 -5.22
C VAL A 224 6.66 -12.27 -4.71
N ALA A 225 5.69 -12.09 -5.61
CA ALA A 225 4.29 -11.90 -5.25
C ALA A 225 3.72 -13.13 -4.53
N ARG A 226 4.01 -14.34 -5.01
CA ARG A 226 3.61 -15.59 -4.38
C ARG A 226 4.20 -15.73 -2.97
N LYS A 227 5.49 -15.45 -2.79
CA LYS A 227 6.14 -15.46 -1.47
C LYS A 227 5.49 -14.47 -0.51
N LEU A 228 5.12 -13.27 -1.00
CA LEU A 228 4.42 -12.25 -0.22
C LEU A 228 3.03 -12.74 0.20
N CYS A 229 2.29 -13.37 -0.72
CA CYS A 229 0.97 -13.96 -0.49
C CYS A 229 1.04 -14.98 0.66
N ILE A 230 1.89 -15.99 0.53
CA ILE A 230 2.06 -17.07 1.51
C ILE A 230 2.51 -16.52 2.88
N LYS A 231 3.56 -15.67 2.87
CA LYS A 231 4.14 -15.14 4.11
C LYS A 231 3.13 -14.38 4.96
N ASN A 232 2.18 -13.67 4.33
CA ASN A 232 1.22 -12.82 5.03
C ASN A 232 -0.19 -13.39 5.02
N ASN A 233 -0.37 -14.63 4.56
CA ASN A 233 -1.65 -15.32 4.51
C ASN A 233 -2.73 -14.49 3.77
N MET A 234 -2.33 -13.87 2.65
CA MET A 234 -3.22 -13.13 1.77
C MET A 234 -3.95 -14.10 0.84
N ASP A 235 -5.16 -13.75 0.41
CA ASP A 235 -5.85 -14.53 -0.62
C ASP A 235 -5.26 -14.25 -2.00
N TYR A 236 -4.95 -12.98 -2.28
CA TYR A 236 -4.38 -12.58 -3.56
C TYR A 236 -3.37 -11.46 -3.41
N ILE A 237 -2.41 -11.44 -4.33
CA ILE A 237 -1.51 -10.33 -4.59
C ILE A 237 -1.66 -9.91 -6.05
N ILE A 238 -1.87 -8.63 -6.31
CA ILE A 238 -1.80 -8.05 -7.63
C ILE A 238 -0.37 -7.55 -7.84
N ALA A 239 0.32 -8.16 -8.79
CA ALA A 239 1.72 -7.90 -9.07
C ALA A 239 1.88 -7.07 -10.33
N ASN A 240 2.68 -6.00 -10.30
CA ASN A 240 2.94 -5.12 -11.43
C ASN A 240 4.39 -4.65 -11.47
N ASP A 241 4.84 -4.25 -12.66
CA ASP A 241 6.17 -3.69 -12.87
C ASP A 241 6.07 -2.18 -13.09
N LEU A 242 6.93 -1.42 -12.40
CA LEU A 242 6.97 0.04 -12.52
C LEU A 242 7.44 0.49 -13.91
N HIS A 243 8.30 -0.30 -14.57
CA HIS A 243 8.74 -0.02 -15.93
C HIS A 243 7.54 0.03 -16.89
N ASP A 244 6.65 -0.98 -16.84
CA ASP A 244 5.44 -1.04 -17.67
C ASP A 244 4.49 0.13 -17.36
N LEU A 245 4.31 0.46 -16.08
CA LEU A 245 3.49 1.61 -15.67
C LEU A 245 4.03 2.94 -16.21
N ARG A 246 5.35 3.14 -16.23
CA ARG A 246 5.99 4.33 -16.80
C ARG A 246 5.86 4.41 -18.33
N GLN A 247 5.72 3.27 -18.99
CA GLN A 247 5.43 3.18 -20.43
C GLN A 247 3.93 3.41 -20.75
N GLY A 248 3.10 3.67 -19.75
CA GLY A 248 1.65 3.79 -19.89
C GLY A 248 0.92 2.46 -20.06
N GLN A 249 1.60 1.35 -19.83
CA GLN A 249 1.01 0.01 -19.83
C GLN A 249 0.56 -0.32 -18.40
N HIS A 250 -0.75 -0.41 -18.18
CA HIS A 250 -1.31 -0.78 -16.88
C HIS A 250 -1.38 -2.31 -16.70
N LEU A 251 -0.30 -3.01 -17.07
CA LEU A 251 -0.25 -4.47 -16.98
C LEU A 251 0.01 -4.89 -15.54
N SER A 252 -0.88 -5.73 -15.00
CA SER A 252 -0.70 -6.38 -13.71
C SER A 252 -1.28 -7.79 -13.70
N PHE A 253 -0.90 -8.59 -12.71
CA PHE A 253 -1.13 -10.03 -12.69
C PHE A 253 -1.71 -10.47 -11.35
N LEU A 254 -2.72 -11.35 -11.39
CA LEU A 254 -3.29 -11.95 -10.18
C LEU A 254 -2.47 -13.16 -9.74
N VAL A 255 -2.04 -13.17 -8.49
CA VAL A 255 -1.23 -14.23 -7.87
C VAL A 255 -1.84 -14.62 -6.55
N ASN A 256 -1.92 -15.93 -6.27
CA ASN A 256 -2.28 -16.48 -4.97
C ASN A 256 -1.17 -17.42 -4.43
N GLU A 257 -1.46 -18.24 -3.43
CA GLU A 257 -0.52 -19.22 -2.88
C GLU A 257 -0.06 -20.30 -3.89
N ASP A 258 -0.92 -20.65 -4.86
CA ASP A 258 -0.61 -21.61 -5.93
C ASP A 258 0.24 -20.98 -7.05
N GLY A 259 0.31 -19.65 -7.13
CA GLY A 259 1.05 -18.89 -8.12
C GLY A 259 0.18 -18.01 -9.01
N TYR A 260 0.65 -17.74 -10.23
CA TYR A 260 -0.06 -16.92 -11.21
C TYR A 260 -1.37 -17.57 -11.68
N GLN A 261 -2.47 -16.85 -11.57
CA GLN A 261 -3.83 -17.34 -11.82
C GLN A 261 -4.26 -17.22 -13.31
N ASN A 262 -3.35 -16.94 -14.24
CA ASN A 262 -3.64 -16.67 -15.65
C ASN A 262 -4.64 -15.51 -15.87
N VAL A 263 -4.65 -14.54 -14.96
CA VAL A 263 -5.46 -13.31 -15.02
C VAL A 263 -4.53 -12.12 -15.15
N GLU A 264 -4.70 -11.37 -16.23
CA GLU A 264 -3.99 -10.12 -16.52
C GLU A 264 -4.98 -8.96 -16.45
N PHE A 265 -4.54 -7.85 -15.87
CA PHE A 265 -5.29 -6.61 -15.77
C PHE A 265 -4.62 -5.54 -16.60
N HIS A 266 -5.40 -4.80 -17.36
CA HIS A 266 -4.94 -3.68 -18.19
C HIS A 266 -5.53 -2.34 -17.75
N SER A 267 -6.42 -2.37 -16.76
CA SER A 267 -7.10 -1.20 -16.24
C SER A 267 -7.53 -1.42 -14.78
N PRO A 268 -7.84 -0.35 -14.03
CA PRO A 268 -8.52 -0.44 -12.75
C PRO A 268 -9.88 -1.15 -12.82
N ASP A 269 -10.58 -1.04 -13.96
CA ASP A 269 -11.88 -1.69 -14.19
C ASP A 269 -11.74 -3.21 -14.17
N ASP A 270 -10.67 -3.76 -14.77
CA ASP A 270 -10.42 -5.21 -14.76
C ASP A 270 -10.17 -5.73 -13.34
N ILE A 271 -9.42 -4.96 -12.54
CA ILE A 271 -9.17 -5.27 -11.12
C ILE A 271 -10.50 -5.24 -10.35
N TYR A 272 -11.32 -4.21 -10.60
CA TYR A 272 -12.63 -4.08 -9.97
C TYR A 272 -13.55 -5.26 -10.30
N GLU A 273 -13.72 -5.62 -11.57
CA GLU A 273 -14.60 -6.72 -11.98
C GLU A 273 -14.17 -8.06 -11.36
N THR A 274 -12.86 -8.30 -11.26
CA THR A 274 -12.33 -9.49 -10.57
C THR A 274 -12.63 -9.45 -9.07
N ALA A 275 -12.33 -8.34 -8.40
CA ALA A 275 -12.61 -8.17 -6.96
C ALA A 275 -14.12 -8.31 -6.66
N LYS A 276 -14.98 -7.72 -7.48
CA LYS A 276 -16.44 -7.87 -7.41
C LYS A 276 -16.86 -9.35 -7.53
N SER A 277 -16.32 -10.06 -8.53
CA SER A 277 -16.60 -11.48 -8.71
C SER A 277 -16.20 -12.31 -7.48
N LEU A 278 -15.03 -12.05 -6.91
CA LEU A 278 -14.56 -12.72 -5.69
C LEU A 278 -15.52 -12.47 -4.52
N VAL A 279 -15.90 -11.22 -4.25
CA VAL A 279 -16.83 -10.87 -3.14
C VAL A 279 -18.20 -11.48 -3.32
N LEU A 280 -18.71 -11.55 -4.55
CA LEU A 280 -20.03 -12.10 -4.82
C LEU A 280 -20.08 -13.63 -4.75
N ASN A 281 -18.94 -14.32 -4.87
CA ASN A 281 -18.87 -15.78 -4.80
C ASN A 281 -18.65 -16.33 -3.39
N ILE A 282 -18.42 -15.47 -2.39
CA ILE A 282 -18.47 -15.90 -0.98
C ILE A 282 -19.93 -16.17 -0.63
N ASN A 283 -20.22 -17.41 -0.26
CA ASN A 283 -21.54 -17.84 0.23
C ASN A 283 -21.78 -17.38 1.68
#